data_8aaa4a8487c249cf0e910ccc7b83eed8
#
_entry.id   8aaa4a8487c249cf0e910ccc7b83eed8
#
_cell.length_a   1.000
_cell.length_b   1.000
_cell.length_c   1.000
_cell.angle_alpha   90.00
_cell.angle_beta   90.00
_cell.angle_gamma   90.00
#
_symmetry.space_group_name_H-M   'P 1'
#
loop_
_entity.id
_entity.type
_entity.pdbx_description
1 polymer ?
#
loop_
_entity_poly.entity_id
_entity_poly.type
_entity_poly.pdbx_seq_one_letter_code
_entity_poly.pdbx_strand_id
1 'polypeptide(L)'
;KKGVVDTHKLYVTGGSAGGIMTAWIIGKNNRFKAAVVVKPVMNWISKTLVADNYFGYANSRYPGQPWENFETYWKFSPLSLVGNIETPTMVMVGMDDLRTPPSESKQLYHALKLRKIETVLVEIPGASHGIARKPSNLISKVSHTLAWFKKYQK
;
A
#
# COMPACT_ATOMS: atom_id res chain seq x y z
N LYS A 1 -4.77 -26.22 18.95
CA LYS A 1 -4.23 -24.86 18.73
C LYS A 1 -3.00 -24.70 19.62
N LYS A 2 -1.83 -24.41 19.04
CA LYS A 2 -0.55 -24.35 19.80
C LYS A 2 -0.41 -23.11 20.70
N GLY A 3 -1.38 -22.18 20.74
CA GLY A 3 -1.43 -21.05 21.69
C GLY A 3 -0.28 -20.03 21.63
N VAL A 4 0.54 -20.06 20.56
CA VAL A 4 1.76 -19.23 20.43
C VAL A 4 1.50 -17.84 19.79
N VAL A 5 0.30 -17.58 19.33
CA VAL A 5 -0.08 -16.31 18.65
C VAL A 5 -1.20 -15.65 19.42
N ASP A 6 -0.98 -14.41 19.84
CA ASP A 6 -2.04 -13.54 20.33
C ASP A 6 -2.85 -13.00 19.14
N THR A 7 -4.04 -13.55 18.94
CA THR A 7 -4.93 -13.18 17.84
C THR A 7 -5.51 -11.77 17.96
N HIS A 8 -5.37 -11.12 19.12
CA HIS A 8 -5.78 -9.73 19.34
C HIS A 8 -4.67 -8.73 19.00
N LYS A 9 -3.45 -9.21 18.71
CA LYS A 9 -2.28 -8.36 18.39
C LYS A 9 -1.69 -8.71 17.03
N LEU A 10 -2.52 -8.74 16.00
CA LEU A 10 -2.10 -9.01 14.64
C LEU A 10 -1.78 -7.72 13.89
N TYR A 11 -0.67 -7.73 13.17
CA TYR A 11 -0.21 -6.64 12.32
C TYR A 11 0.06 -7.16 10.92
N VAL A 12 -0.08 -6.29 9.90
CA VAL A 12 0.18 -6.67 8.52
C VAL A 12 1.04 -5.64 7.82
N THR A 13 2.01 -6.09 7.05
CA THR A 13 2.85 -5.22 6.22
C THR A 13 3.27 -5.91 4.95
N GLY A 14 3.53 -5.13 3.92
CA GLY A 14 4.07 -5.59 2.67
C GLY A 14 4.50 -4.45 1.77
N GLY A 15 5.40 -4.75 0.83
CA GLY A 15 5.90 -3.78 -0.14
C GLY A 15 5.69 -4.22 -1.58
N SER A 16 5.40 -3.28 -2.49
CA SER A 16 5.12 -3.56 -3.91
C SER A 16 3.89 -4.48 -4.03
N ALA A 17 4.01 -5.66 -4.63
CA ALA A 17 2.93 -6.66 -4.64
C ALA A 17 2.41 -6.98 -3.21
N GLY A 18 3.31 -7.08 -2.23
CA GLY A 18 2.92 -7.21 -0.81
C GLY A 18 2.17 -5.99 -0.27
N GLY A 19 2.48 -4.79 -0.76
CA GLY A 19 1.74 -3.56 -0.43
C GLY A 19 0.33 -3.57 -1.00
N ILE A 20 0.16 -4.03 -2.24
CA ILE A 20 -1.15 -4.26 -2.86
C ILE A 20 -1.97 -5.23 -2.02
N MET A 21 -1.36 -6.37 -1.66
CA MET A 21 -2.03 -7.39 -0.85
C MET A 21 -2.37 -6.88 0.55
N THR A 22 -1.50 -6.10 1.19
CA THR A 22 -1.78 -5.49 2.49
C THR A 22 -2.99 -4.57 2.43
N ALA A 23 -3.02 -3.66 1.46
CA ALA A 23 -4.15 -2.75 1.24
C ALA A 23 -5.45 -3.52 0.93
N TRP A 24 -5.36 -4.56 0.11
CA TRP A 24 -6.48 -5.43 -0.22
C TRP A 24 -7.04 -6.16 1.01
N ILE A 25 -6.15 -6.77 1.82
CA ILE A 25 -6.53 -7.54 3.00
C ILE A 25 -7.24 -6.66 4.03
N ILE A 26 -6.71 -5.46 4.33
CA ILE A 26 -7.34 -4.55 5.29
C ILE A 26 -8.65 -3.94 4.77
N GLY A 27 -8.85 -3.91 3.44
CA GLY A 27 -10.13 -3.57 2.84
C GLY A 27 -11.16 -4.71 2.84
N LYS A 28 -10.73 -5.94 3.15
CA LYS A 28 -11.59 -7.14 3.20
C LYS A 28 -11.92 -7.59 4.62
N ASN A 29 -11.09 -7.24 5.62
CA ASN A 29 -11.34 -7.60 7.02
C ASN A 29 -10.57 -6.68 7.98
N ASN A 30 -11.13 -6.48 9.18
CA ASN A 30 -10.64 -5.55 10.20
C ASN A 30 -9.92 -6.27 11.37
N ARG A 31 -9.34 -7.46 11.14
CA ARG A 31 -8.69 -8.25 12.19
C ARG A 31 -7.34 -7.70 12.67
N PHE A 32 -6.74 -6.79 11.92
CA PHE A 32 -5.41 -6.25 12.22
C PHE A 32 -5.49 -4.99 13.06
N LYS A 33 -4.64 -4.89 14.09
CA LYS A 33 -4.52 -3.71 14.94
C LYS A 33 -3.89 -2.51 14.22
N ALA A 34 -2.95 -2.78 13.32
CA ALA A 34 -2.36 -1.78 12.45
C ALA A 34 -1.76 -2.40 11.19
N ALA A 35 -1.63 -1.58 10.15
CA ALA A 35 -1.03 -1.96 8.88
C ALA A 35 0.09 -1.01 8.46
N VAL A 36 1.06 -1.52 7.70
CA VAL A 36 2.07 -0.72 7.01
C VAL A 36 2.09 -1.11 5.54
N VAL A 37 1.62 -0.20 4.70
CA VAL A 37 1.52 -0.38 3.24
C VAL A 37 2.68 0.35 2.58
N VAL A 38 3.61 -0.38 1.97
CA VAL A 38 4.82 0.19 1.39
C VAL A 38 4.74 0.14 -0.13
N LYS A 39 4.84 1.31 -0.79
CA LYS A 39 4.86 1.45 -2.25
C LYS A 39 3.82 0.55 -2.97
N PRO A 40 2.53 0.67 -2.63
CA PRO A 40 1.46 -0.13 -3.23
C PRO A 40 1.14 0.32 -4.66
N VAL A 41 0.36 -0.50 -5.36
CA VAL A 41 -0.57 -0.02 -6.39
C VAL A 41 -1.95 0.03 -5.75
N MET A 42 -2.58 1.18 -5.80
CA MET A 42 -3.94 1.38 -5.28
C MET A 42 -4.98 1.41 -6.38
N ASN A 43 -4.61 1.94 -7.55
CA ASN A 43 -5.50 2.10 -8.68
C ASN A 43 -4.81 1.60 -9.96
N TRP A 44 -5.30 0.51 -10.52
CA TRP A 44 -4.70 -0.09 -11.71
C TRP A 44 -4.84 0.78 -12.96
N ILE A 45 -5.80 1.71 -12.99
CA ILE A 45 -5.97 2.67 -14.09
C ILE A 45 -4.80 3.66 -14.07
N SER A 46 -4.62 4.38 -12.95
CA SER A 46 -3.52 5.34 -12.81
C SER A 46 -2.16 4.66 -12.91
N LYS A 47 -1.99 3.47 -12.29
CA LYS A 47 -0.76 2.69 -12.41
C LYS A 47 -0.40 2.38 -13.85
N THR A 48 -1.36 1.95 -14.65
CA THR A 48 -1.13 1.60 -16.06
C THR A 48 -0.73 2.82 -16.89
N LEU A 49 -1.24 4.01 -16.54
CA LEU A 49 -1.03 5.22 -17.34
C LEU A 49 0.13 6.11 -16.86
N VAL A 50 0.69 5.86 -15.67
CA VAL A 50 1.71 6.73 -15.05
C VAL A 50 3.06 6.03 -14.82
N ALA A 51 3.08 4.70 -14.64
CA ALA A 51 4.29 4.00 -14.27
C ALA A 51 5.27 3.80 -15.45
N ASP A 52 6.55 3.64 -15.13
CA ASP A 52 7.64 3.42 -16.09
C ASP A 52 7.45 2.16 -16.97
N ASN A 53 6.71 1.17 -16.48
CA ASN A 53 6.45 -0.09 -17.17
C ASN A 53 5.01 -0.20 -17.70
N TYR A 54 4.40 0.93 -18.05
CA TYR A 54 3.00 1.02 -18.50
C TYR A 54 2.68 0.07 -19.67
N PHE A 55 3.58 0.00 -20.67
CA PHE A 55 3.37 -0.79 -21.88
C PHE A 55 3.16 -2.29 -21.59
N GLY A 56 3.98 -2.86 -20.69
CA GLY A 56 3.85 -4.26 -20.29
C GLY A 56 2.54 -4.53 -19.55
N TYR A 57 2.11 -3.63 -18.68
CA TYR A 57 0.84 -3.78 -17.97
C TYR A 57 -0.37 -3.61 -18.87
N ALA A 58 -0.35 -2.62 -19.76
CA ALA A 58 -1.44 -2.35 -20.67
C ALA A 58 -1.73 -3.53 -21.63
N ASN A 59 -0.71 -4.32 -21.94
CA ASN A 59 -0.84 -5.39 -22.95
C ASN A 59 -0.92 -6.81 -22.37
N SER A 60 -0.66 -7.00 -21.08
CA SER A 60 -0.55 -8.35 -20.51
C SER A 60 -1.32 -8.59 -19.23
N ARG A 61 -1.75 -7.54 -18.52
CA ARG A 61 -2.31 -7.68 -17.18
C ARG A 61 -3.82 -7.87 -17.18
N TYR A 62 -4.51 -7.11 -18.00
CA TYR A 62 -5.96 -7.11 -18.10
C TYR A 62 -6.42 -7.20 -19.56
N PRO A 63 -7.58 -7.75 -19.84
CA PRO A 63 -8.16 -7.72 -21.17
C PRO A 63 -8.61 -6.30 -21.52
N GLY A 64 -8.10 -5.76 -22.63
CA GLY A 64 -8.38 -4.39 -23.08
C GLY A 64 -7.66 -3.30 -22.26
N GLN A 65 -7.82 -2.07 -22.69
CA GLN A 65 -7.21 -0.90 -22.06
C GLN A 65 -8.10 -0.34 -20.93
N PRO A 66 -7.57 0.52 -20.03
CA PRO A 66 -8.36 1.07 -18.94
C PRO A 66 -9.66 1.76 -19.34
N TRP A 67 -9.68 2.44 -20.49
CA TRP A 67 -10.87 3.12 -21.01
C TRP A 67 -11.85 2.18 -21.72
N GLU A 68 -11.44 0.96 -22.09
CA GLU A 68 -12.27 -0.08 -22.70
C GLU A 68 -12.87 -1.03 -21.65
N ASN A 69 -12.17 -1.21 -20.53
CA ASN A 69 -12.52 -2.19 -19.51
C ASN A 69 -12.36 -1.65 -18.09
N PHE A 70 -12.89 -0.46 -17.86
CA PHE A 70 -12.82 0.27 -16.59
C PHE A 70 -13.21 -0.59 -15.38
N GLU A 71 -14.30 -1.32 -15.50
CA GLU A 71 -14.85 -2.11 -14.39
C GLU A 71 -13.89 -3.19 -13.89
N THR A 72 -13.18 -3.85 -14.81
CA THR A 72 -12.17 -4.86 -14.44
C THR A 72 -11.00 -4.22 -13.72
N TYR A 73 -10.47 -3.11 -14.24
CA TYR A 73 -9.39 -2.37 -13.59
C TYR A 73 -9.80 -1.90 -12.20
N TRP A 74 -11.01 -1.33 -12.07
CA TRP A 74 -11.53 -0.86 -10.78
C TRP A 74 -11.76 -2.00 -9.80
N LYS A 75 -12.38 -3.10 -10.23
CA LYS A 75 -12.67 -4.29 -9.41
C LYS A 75 -11.41 -4.85 -8.73
N PHE A 76 -10.26 -4.83 -9.43
CA PHE A 76 -9.00 -5.33 -8.90
C PHE A 76 -8.13 -4.24 -8.27
N SER A 77 -8.55 -3.01 -8.25
CA SER A 77 -7.87 -1.91 -7.56
C SER A 77 -8.16 -1.94 -6.07
N PRO A 78 -7.15 -1.99 -5.16
CA PRO A 78 -7.39 -1.90 -3.72
C PRO A 78 -8.16 -0.64 -3.32
N LEU A 79 -8.08 0.42 -4.11
CA LEU A 79 -8.81 1.66 -3.89
C LEU A 79 -10.34 1.46 -3.91
N SER A 80 -10.84 0.46 -4.65
CA SER A 80 -12.27 0.10 -4.64
C SER A 80 -12.77 -0.38 -3.28
N LEU A 81 -11.86 -0.83 -2.41
CA LEU A 81 -12.15 -1.35 -1.08
C LEU A 81 -11.86 -0.34 0.04
N VAL A 82 -11.32 0.84 -0.29
CA VAL A 82 -10.88 1.82 0.72
C VAL A 82 -12.03 2.25 1.64
N GLY A 83 -13.26 2.21 1.16
CA GLY A 83 -14.47 2.48 1.94
C GLY A 83 -14.67 1.55 3.14
N ASN A 84 -14.05 0.38 3.17
CA ASN A 84 -14.18 -0.62 4.23
C ASN A 84 -13.00 -0.64 5.21
N ILE A 85 -11.91 0.10 4.91
CA ILE A 85 -10.71 0.08 5.76
C ILE A 85 -11.00 0.83 7.07
N GLU A 86 -10.84 0.14 8.19
CA GLU A 86 -10.88 0.71 9.54
C GLU A 86 -9.54 0.61 10.26
N THR A 87 -8.63 -0.21 9.73
CA THR A 87 -7.32 -0.47 10.30
C THR A 87 -6.43 0.78 10.22
N PRO A 88 -5.88 1.28 11.34
CA PRO A 88 -4.87 2.33 11.33
C PRO A 88 -3.70 1.96 10.42
N THR A 89 -3.39 2.82 9.45
CA THR A 89 -2.50 2.44 8.36
C THR A 89 -1.41 3.48 8.13
N MET A 90 -0.14 3.07 8.25
CA MET A 90 0.99 3.85 7.75
C MET A 90 1.24 3.50 6.28
N VAL A 91 1.40 4.52 5.45
CA VAL A 91 1.75 4.38 4.03
C VAL A 91 3.19 4.87 3.86
N MET A 92 4.02 4.13 3.12
CA MET A 92 5.41 4.51 2.88
C MET A 92 5.76 4.39 1.40
N VAL A 93 6.50 5.37 0.87
CA VAL A 93 6.92 5.38 -0.54
C VAL A 93 8.26 6.08 -0.71
N GLY A 94 9.04 5.65 -1.71
CA GLY A 94 10.20 6.39 -2.21
C GLY A 94 9.73 7.45 -3.20
N MET A 95 10.24 8.66 -3.09
CA MET A 95 9.77 9.79 -3.92
C MET A 95 10.21 9.69 -5.38
N ASP A 96 11.25 8.90 -5.68
CA ASP A 96 11.73 8.62 -7.04
C ASP A 96 11.25 7.24 -7.55
N ASP A 97 10.16 6.72 -6.98
CA ASP A 97 9.59 5.45 -7.40
C ASP A 97 8.73 5.64 -8.67
N LEU A 98 9.28 5.25 -9.81
CA LEU A 98 8.58 5.27 -11.10
C LEU A 98 7.80 3.97 -11.36
N ARG A 99 8.07 2.89 -10.60
CA ARG A 99 7.41 1.59 -10.76
C ARG A 99 6.03 1.53 -10.10
N THR A 100 5.94 2.06 -8.89
CA THR A 100 4.70 2.33 -8.17
C THR A 100 4.75 3.79 -7.73
N PRO A 101 4.35 4.70 -8.62
CA PRO A 101 4.54 6.13 -8.42
C PRO A 101 4.00 6.63 -7.08
N PRO A 102 4.58 7.68 -6.48
CA PRO A 102 4.11 8.23 -5.21
C PRO A 102 2.63 8.58 -5.19
N SER A 103 2.06 8.89 -6.35
CA SER A 103 0.62 9.13 -6.52
C SER A 103 -0.25 7.96 -6.07
N GLU A 104 0.22 6.71 -6.24
CA GLU A 104 -0.50 5.52 -5.76
C GLU A 104 -0.60 5.50 -4.23
N SER A 105 0.52 5.77 -3.55
CA SER A 105 0.56 5.86 -2.08
C SER A 105 -0.28 7.03 -1.56
N LYS A 106 -0.26 8.17 -2.25
CA LYS A 106 -1.06 9.36 -1.90
C LYS A 106 -2.56 9.10 -2.03
N GLN A 107 -3.01 8.32 -3.02
CA GLN A 107 -4.43 7.94 -3.14
C GLN A 107 -4.90 7.21 -1.86
N LEU A 108 -4.14 6.24 -1.36
CA LEU A 108 -4.49 5.55 -0.11
C LEU A 108 -4.50 6.51 1.08
N TYR A 109 -3.41 7.27 1.26
CA TYR A 109 -3.29 8.20 2.37
C TYR A 109 -4.42 9.22 2.41
N HIS A 110 -4.71 9.89 1.27
CA HIS A 110 -5.76 10.90 1.21
C HIS A 110 -7.15 10.30 1.44
N ALA A 111 -7.42 9.12 0.86
CA ALA A 111 -8.70 8.44 1.08
C ALA A 111 -8.93 8.10 2.56
N LEU A 112 -7.89 7.59 3.26
CA LEU A 112 -7.97 7.31 4.69
C LEU A 112 -8.14 8.59 5.52
N LYS A 113 -7.46 9.70 5.14
CA LYS A 113 -7.65 11.01 5.79
C LYS A 113 -9.08 11.52 5.65
N LEU A 114 -9.65 11.44 4.44
CA LEU A 114 -11.05 11.85 4.19
C LEU A 114 -12.04 11.03 5.03
N ARG A 115 -11.75 9.76 5.25
CA ARG A 115 -12.54 8.87 6.09
C ARG A 115 -12.24 8.99 7.59
N LYS A 116 -11.33 9.89 7.99
CA LYS A 116 -10.89 10.08 9.39
C LYS A 116 -10.27 8.81 10.01
N ILE A 117 -9.74 7.92 9.19
CA ILE A 117 -8.96 6.78 9.65
C ILE A 117 -7.55 7.27 10.00
N GLU A 118 -7.03 6.81 11.15
CA GLU A 118 -5.69 7.19 11.58
C GLU A 118 -4.63 6.70 10.58
N THR A 119 -3.91 7.65 9.97
CA THR A 119 -2.94 7.36 8.93
C THR A 119 -1.77 8.35 8.93
N VAL A 120 -0.61 7.85 8.50
CA VAL A 120 0.62 8.61 8.29
C VAL A 120 1.19 8.27 6.92
N LEU A 121 1.70 9.27 6.20
CA LEU A 121 2.47 9.08 4.97
C LEU A 121 3.94 9.34 5.28
N VAL A 122 4.79 8.34 4.99
CA VAL A 122 6.25 8.43 5.08
C VAL A 122 6.80 8.49 3.67
N GLU A 123 7.26 9.66 3.27
CA GLU A 123 7.92 9.92 1.98
C GLU A 123 9.43 9.87 2.19
N ILE A 124 10.15 9.02 1.43
CA ILE A 124 11.60 8.87 1.53
C ILE A 124 12.25 9.55 0.33
N PRO A 125 12.86 10.73 0.50
CA PRO A 125 13.48 11.48 -0.60
C PRO A 125 14.61 10.69 -1.27
N GLY A 126 14.72 10.79 -2.59
CA GLY A 126 15.76 10.13 -3.37
C GLY A 126 15.72 8.60 -3.36
N ALA A 127 14.63 8.00 -2.89
CA ALA A 127 14.45 6.57 -2.90
C ALA A 127 13.60 6.13 -4.10
N SER A 128 14.15 5.24 -4.90
CA SER A 128 13.44 4.55 -5.99
C SER A 128 12.57 3.42 -5.43
N HIS A 129 11.99 2.60 -6.33
CA HIS A 129 11.26 1.38 -5.94
C HIS A 129 12.04 0.47 -4.98
N GLY A 130 13.35 0.46 -5.06
CA GLY A 130 14.24 -0.26 -4.15
C GLY A 130 14.56 0.52 -2.87
N ILE A 131 13.58 0.98 -2.09
CA ILE A 131 13.77 1.81 -0.88
C ILE A 131 14.95 1.32 -0.02
N ALA A 132 15.03 0.02 0.25
CA ALA A 132 16.03 -0.59 1.13
C ALA A 132 17.43 -0.74 0.52
N ARG A 133 17.67 -0.26 -0.70
CA ARG A 133 19.01 -0.34 -1.34
C ARG A 133 20.06 0.52 -0.63
N LYS A 134 19.66 1.66 -0.06
CA LYS A 134 20.54 2.49 0.78
C LYS A 134 20.35 2.07 2.24
N PRO A 135 21.45 1.81 3.01
CA PRO A 135 21.35 1.43 4.42
C PRO A 135 20.53 2.39 5.26
N SER A 136 20.71 3.70 5.07
CA SER A 136 19.90 4.74 5.77
C SER A 136 18.40 4.61 5.51
N ASN A 137 18.01 4.31 4.27
CA ASN A 137 16.60 4.13 3.92
C ASN A 137 16.04 2.82 4.50
N LEU A 138 16.86 1.76 4.57
CA LEU A 138 16.48 0.52 5.24
C LEU A 138 16.24 0.76 6.73
N ILE A 139 17.15 1.47 7.40
CA ILE A 139 16.99 1.85 8.82
C ILE A 139 15.71 2.65 9.01
N SER A 140 15.49 3.68 8.20
CA SER A 140 14.28 4.51 8.23
C SER A 140 13.02 3.67 8.06
N LYS A 141 12.98 2.81 7.05
CA LYS A 141 11.84 1.90 6.81
C LYS A 141 11.55 1.03 8.03
N VAL A 142 12.56 0.37 8.59
CA VAL A 142 12.39 -0.54 9.74
C VAL A 142 11.95 0.24 10.98
N SER A 143 12.62 1.36 11.29
CA SER A 143 12.32 2.17 12.47
C SER A 143 10.89 2.72 12.46
N HIS A 144 10.44 3.27 11.33
CA HIS A 144 9.06 3.75 11.20
C HIS A 144 8.04 2.62 11.33
N THR A 145 8.32 1.46 10.69
CA THR A 145 7.43 0.29 10.77
C THR A 145 7.28 -0.20 12.22
N LEU A 146 8.40 -0.34 12.93
CA LEU A 146 8.39 -0.78 14.33
C LEU A 146 7.71 0.24 15.25
N ALA A 147 8.00 1.53 15.06
CA ALA A 147 7.37 2.59 15.84
C ALA A 147 5.85 2.61 15.64
N TRP A 148 5.39 2.44 14.39
CA TRP A 148 3.97 2.35 14.07
C TRP A 148 3.29 1.17 14.76
N PHE A 149 3.83 -0.03 14.63
CA PHE A 149 3.26 -1.21 15.28
C PHE A 149 3.30 -1.11 16.81
N LYS A 150 4.40 -0.58 17.38
CA LYS A 150 4.55 -0.39 18.83
C LYS A 150 3.46 0.53 19.41
N LYS A 151 3.01 1.54 18.66
CA LYS A 151 1.92 2.43 19.06
C LYS A 151 0.62 1.67 19.35
N TYR A 152 0.37 0.54 18.69
CA TYR A 152 -0.86 -0.25 18.78
C TYR A 152 -0.69 -1.58 19.53
N GLN A 153 0.39 -1.72 20.29
CA GLN A 153 0.62 -2.92 21.13
C GLN A 153 -0.17 -2.94 22.45
N LYS A 154 -0.71 -1.79 22.83
CA LYS A 154 -1.48 -1.66 24.10
C LYS A 154 -2.89 -2.22 23.96
#